data_b1855165780b0451762df2d2168d499d
#
_entry.id   b1855165780b0451762df2d2168d499d
#
_cell.length_a   1.000
_cell.length_b   1.000
_cell.length_c   1.000
_cell.angle_alpha   90.00
_cell.angle_beta   90.00
_cell.angle_gamma   90.00
#
_symmetry.space_group_name_H-M   'P 1'
#
loop_
_entity.id
_entity.type
_entity.pdbx_description
1 polymer ?
#
loop_
_entity_poly.entity_id
_entity_poly.type
_entity_poly.pdbx_seq_one_letter_code
_entity_poly.pdbx_strand_id
1 'polypeptide(L)'
;SYLPGVFTVDAINQIEQFASHNLTNHHPILTTFIEAPIVLLGKHMGYLGIGLAIYLLLIFILSSYIISRGFAWMSKHHTPYAIRTIMLVYFCIYPIWSAYARTLVKDTLFYPVFYLYILFFFDLLIDHKRLLSQKRKLVQFIVLSILLCLVRHNGFYVVVVTMVGLIIFCKENRKKCTVLLIGLVAFWQIYNAVLPRVGIIPGGKQEMLSIPFQQTARYVKEHGKEVTKEEKMTINKVLNYDTIGKNYDPNLSDPVKNTYKRKDEYISEYFRVWWKQFLKHPQTYVN
;
A
#
# COMPACT_ATOMS: atom_id res chain seq x y z
N SER A 1 10.79 19.25 20.21
CA SER A 1 9.53 18.60 20.60
C SER A 1 8.80 18.15 19.33
N TYR A 2 8.44 16.86 19.26
CA TYR A 2 7.63 16.32 18.14
C TYR A 2 6.13 16.38 18.43
N LEU A 3 5.71 17.24 19.35
CA LEU A 3 4.29 17.46 19.63
C LEU A 3 3.70 18.52 18.69
N PRO A 4 2.50 18.30 18.16
CA PRO A 4 1.57 17.20 18.43
C PRO A 4 1.84 15.93 17.61
N GLY A 5 2.77 15.94 16.67
CA GLY A 5 3.13 14.82 15.80
C GLY A 5 4.04 15.23 14.66
N VAL A 6 4.28 14.32 13.69
CA VAL A 6 5.16 14.51 12.55
C VAL A 6 4.39 14.38 11.25
N PHE A 7 4.58 15.33 10.34
CA PHE A 7 4.15 15.23 8.95
C PHE A 7 5.20 14.49 8.14
N THR A 8 4.79 13.50 7.37
CA THR A 8 5.65 12.94 6.31
C THR A 8 5.54 13.79 5.04
N VAL A 9 6.52 13.68 4.16
CA VAL A 9 6.49 14.34 2.85
C VAL A 9 5.25 13.91 2.05
N ASP A 10 4.93 12.60 2.09
CA ASP A 10 3.74 12.05 1.45
C ASP A 10 2.45 12.70 1.96
N ALA A 11 2.34 12.88 3.28
CA ALA A 11 1.15 13.49 3.89
C ALA A 11 1.02 14.99 3.52
N ILE A 12 2.14 15.72 3.49
CA ILE A 12 2.14 17.11 3.04
C ILE A 12 1.64 17.18 1.59
N ASN A 13 2.18 16.35 0.70
CA ASN A 13 1.75 16.28 -0.69
C ASN A 13 0.25 15.96 -0.83
N GLN A 14 -0.29 15.04 -0.01
CA GLN A 14 -1.73 14.73 -0.01
C GLN A 14 -2.59 15.91 0.44
N ILE A 15 -2.16 16.63 1.47
CA ILE A 15 -2.86 17.82 1.97
C ILE A 15 -2.85 18.93 0.91
N GLU A 16 -1.71 19.16 0.25
CA GLU A 16 -1.57 20.15 -0.83
C GLU A 16 -2.42 19.78 -2.05
N GLN A 17 -2.45 18.51 -2.45
CA GLN A 17 -3.32 18.03 -3.53
C GLN A 17 -4.80 18.25 -3.22
N PHE A 18 -5.22 17.99 -1.98
CA PHE A 18 -6.59 18.25 -1.55
C PHE A 18 -6.92 19.74 -1.56
N ALA A 19 -6.03 20.57 -1.01
CA ALA A 19 -6.23 22.01 -0.92
C ALA A 19 -6.23 22.73 -2.28
N SER A 20 -5.43 22.22 -3.25
CA SER A 20 -5.33 22.77 -4.62
C SER A 20 -6.32 22.15 -5.61
N HIS A 21 -7.10 21.16 -5.19
CA HIS A 21 -7.98 20.35 -6.06
C HIS A 21 -7.24 19.61 -7.20
N ASN A 22 -5.91 19.48 -7.14
CA ASN A 22 -5.09 18.78 -8.11
C ASN A 22 -4.79 17.35 -7.62
N LEU A 23 -5.83 16.53 -7.61
CA LEU A 23 -5.77 15.18 -7.05
C LEU A 23 -5.04 14.19 -7.96
N THR A 24 -4.16 13.40 -7.37
CA THR A 24 -3.50 12.29 -8.06
C THR A 24 -3.73 10.98 -7.29
N ASN A 25 -3.86 9.87 -8.00
CA ASN A 25 -3.94 8.53 -7.39
C ASN A 25 -2.55 7.91 -7.14
N HIS A 26 -1.54 8.75 -6.95
CA HIS A 26 -0.22 8.30 -6.48
C HIS A 26 -0.31 7.75 -5.04
N HIS A 27 -1.01 8.49 -4.18
CA HIS A 27 -1.48 8.00 -2.89
C HIS A 27 -2.97 7.64 -2.98
N PRO A 28 -3.46 6.68 -2.16
CA PRO A 28 -4.86 6.30 -2.18
C PRO A 28 -5.76 7.50 -1.91
N ILE A 29 -6.69 7.76 -2.81
CA ILE A 29 -7.57 8.94 -2.72
C ILE A 29 -8.40 8.94 -1.44
N LEU A 30 -8.85 7.76 -0.96
CA LEU A 30 -9.62 7.66 0.27
C LEU A 30 -8.83 8.20 1.47
N THR A 31 -7.53 7.89 1.58
CA THR A 31 -6.69 8.41 2.67
C THR A 31 -6.58 9.92 2.59
N THR A 32 -6.36 10.48 1.40
CA THR A 32 -6.32 11.93 1.18
C THR A 32 -7.63 12.61 1.64
N PHE A 33 -8.80 12.04 1.29
CA PHE A 33 -10.10 12.58 1.70
C PHE A 33 -10.43 12.40 3.19
N ILE A 34 -9.76 11.50 3.90
CA ILE A 34 -9.90 11.36 5.35
C ILE A 34 -8.92 12.27 6.08
N GLU A 35 -7.64 12.27 5.68
CA GLU A 35 -6.56 12.95 6.37
C GLU A 35 -6.60 14.46 6.16
N ALA A 36 -6.67 14.91 4.91
CA ALA A 36 -6.53 16.31 4.59
C ALA A 36 -7.62 17.22 5.18
N PRO A 37 -8.94 16.89 5.14
CA PRO A 37 -9.96 17.73 5.73
C PRO A 37 -9.78 17.91 7.23
N ILE A 38 -9.42 16.83 7.97
CA ILE A 38 -9.23 16.89 9.43
C ILE A 38 -8.03 17.77 9.77
N VAL A 39 -6.93 17.62 9.02
CA VAL A 39 -5.73 18.44 9.25
C VAL A 39 -5.98 19.90 8.88
N LEU A 40 -6.67 20.17 7.78
CA LEU A 40 -7.00 21.52 7.35
C LEU A 40 -8.00 22.22 8.28
N LEU A 41 -8.86 21.47 8.99
CA LEU A 41 -9.70 22.03 10.05
C LEU A 41 -8.84 22.74 11.11
N GLY A 42 -7.68 22.20 11.46
CA GLY A 42 -6.73 22.86 12.35
C GLY A 42 -6.25 24.22 11.84
N LYS A 43 -6.10 24.39 10.52
CA LYS A 43 -5.77 25.69 9.91
C LYS A 43 -6.85 26.73 10.16
N HIS A 44 -8.12 26.34 10.08
CA HIS A 44 -9.24 27.23 10.43
C HIS A 44 -9.30 27.58 11.94
N MET A 45 -8.75 26.70 12.78
CA MET A 45 -8.59 26.92 14.21
C MET A 45 -7.32 27.71 14.57
N GLY A 46 -6.61 28.24 13.59
CA GLY A 46 -5.43 29.10 13.75
C GLY A 46 -4.08 28.35 13.76
N TYR A 47 -4.06 27.04 13.87
CA TYR A 47 -2.81 26.25 13.85
C TYR A 47 -2.99 24.84 13.27
N LEU A 48 -2.25 24.53 12.22
CA LEU A 48 -2.33 23.25 11.51
C LEU A 48 -2.08 22.03 12.43
N GLY A 49 -1.24 22.19 13.44
CA GLY A 49 -0.93 21.15 14.42
C GLY A 49 -2.14 20.69 15.25
N ILE A 50 -3.18 21.52 15.40
CA ILE A 50 -4.42 21.11 16.09
C ILE A 50 -5.13 20.03 15.27
N GLY A 51 -5.26 20.23 13.97
CA GLY A 51 -5.85 19.23 13.07
C GLY A 51 -5.05 17.93 13.03
N LEU A 52 -3.72 18.02 13.02
CA LEU A 52 -2.85 16.87 13.16
C LEU A 52 -3.10 16.12 14.46
N ALA A 53 -3.17 16.83 15.59
CA ALA A 53 -3.45 16.21 16.90
C ALA A 53 -4.80 15.50 16.94
N ILE A 54 -5.84 16.12 16.37
CA ILE A 54 -7.18 15.52 16.28
C ILE A 54 -7.11 14.23 15.45
N TYR A 55 -6.50 14.27 14.26
CA TYR A 55 -6.37 13.09 13.41
C TYR A 55 -5.63 11.95 14.13
N LEU A 56 -4.47 12.23 14.71
CA LEU A 56 -3.65 11.23 15.40
C LEU A 56 -4.38 10.62 16.60
N LEU A 57 -5.13 11.45 17.35
CA LEU A 57 -5.95 10.96 18.47
C LEU A 57 -7.07 10.01 17.99
N LEU A 58 -7.76 10.36 16.89
CA LEU A 58 -8.79 9.51 16.31
C LEU A 58 -8.22 8.16 15.84
N ILE A 59 -7.08 8.18 15.16
CA ILE A 59 -6.39 6.96 14.71
C ILE A 59 -5.89 6.13 15.89
N PHE A 60 -5.37 6.78 16.94
CA PHE A 60 -4.93 6.09 18.15
C PHE A 60 -6.10 5.37 18.85
N ILE A 61 -7.25 6.03 19.01
CA ILE A 61 -8.46 5.44 19.60
C ILE A 61 -8.94 4.26 18.73
N LEU A 62 -9.04 4.46 17.41
CA LEU A 62 -9.45 3.42 16.46
C LEU A 62 -8.53 2.21 16.55
N SER A 63 -7.22 2.43 16.52
CA SER A 63 -6.22 1.36 16.55
C SER A 63 -6.25 0.60 17.87
N SER A 64 -6.35 1.30 18.99
CA SER A 64 -6.46 0.69 20.32
C SER A 64 -7.71 -0.18 20.44
N TYR A 65 -8.84 0.32 19.93
CA TYR A 65 -10.08 -0.45 19.87
C TYR A 65 -9.92 -1.72 19.04
N ILE A 66 -9.32 -1.60 17.85
CA ILE A 66 -9.14 -2.73 16.93
C ILE A 66 -8.18 -3.76 17.49
N ILE A 67 -7.06 -3.34 18.10
CA ILE A 67 -6.14 -4.24 18.80
C ILE A 67 -6.86 -4.99 19.93
N SER A 68 -7.70 -4.29 20.72
CA SER A 68 -8.51 -4.93 21.77
C SER A 68 -9.45 -6.01 21.21
N ARG A 69 -10.02 -5.80 20.01
CA ARG A 69 -10.82 -6.81 19.30
C ARG A 69 -10.01 -8.05 18.96
N GLY A 70 -8.72 -7.91 18.63
CA GLY A 70 -7.82 -9.03 18.41
C GLY A 70 -7.59 -9.85 19.68
N PHE A 71 -7.40 -9.20 20.85
CA PHE A 71 -7.30 -9.91 22.12
C PHE A 71 -8.61 -10.63 22.50
N ALA A 72 -9.75 -10.01 22.23
CA ALA A 72 -11.05 -10.65 22.41
C ALA A 72 -11.22 -11.87 21.49
N TRP A 73 -10.75 -11.76 20.23
CA TRP A 73 -10.73 -12.87 19.26
C TRP A 73 -9.84 -14.02 19.75
N MET A 74 -8.61 -13.74 20.19
CA MET A 74 -7.70 -14.75 20.76
C MET A 74 -8.31 -15.44 21.99
N SER A 75 -8.98 -14.68 22.86
CA SER A 75 -9.70 -15.23 24.04
C SER A 75 -10.83 -16.16 23.62
N LYS A 76 -11.63 -15.76 22.63
CA LYS A 76 -12.73 -16.57 22.07
C LYS A 76 -12.24 -17.90 21.50
N HIS A 77 -11.04 -17.90 20.89
CA HIS A 77 -10.43 -19.11 20.30
C HIS A 77 -9.48 -19.85 21.27
N HIS A 78 -9.66 -19.62 22.58
CA HIS A 78 -8.92 -20.33 23.64
C HIS A 78 -7.39 -20.24 23.53
N THR A 79 -6.87 -19.15 22.95
CA THR A 79 -5.42 -18.91 22.89
C THR A 79 -4.85 -18.86 24.31
N PRO A 80 -3.76 -19.59 24.62
CA PRO A 80 -3.16 -19.61 25.95
C PRO A 80 -2.88 -18.23 26.50
N TYR A 81 -3.09 -18.05 27.82
CA TYR A 81 -2.89 -16.76 28.49
C TYR A 81 -1.46 -16.22 28.27
N ALA A 82 -0.45 -17.09 28.34
CA ALA A 82 0.94 -16.70 28.13
C ALA A 82 1.15 -16.04 26.74
N ILE A 83 0.57 -16.59 25.67
CA ILE A 83 0.69 -16.04 24.31
C ILE A 83 0.00 -14.65 24.26
N ARG A 84 -1.19 -14.51 24.84
CA ARG A 84 -1.90 -13.21 24.92
C ARG A 84 -1.10 -12.17 25.68
N THR A 85 -0.45 -12.56 26.78
CA THR A 85 0.41 -11.68 27.55
C THR A 85 1.65 -11.26 26.78
N ILE A 86 2.33 -12.21 26.10
CA ILE A 86 3.49 -11.90 25.24
C ILE A 86 3.09 -10.90 24.15
N MET A 87 1.95 -11.11 23.49
CA MET A 87 1.45 -10.19 22.46
C MET A 87 1.13 -8.80 23.03
N LEU A 88 0.54 -8.73 24.22
CA LEU A 88 0.26 -7.45 24.89
C LEU A 88 1.57 -6.71 25.18
N VAL A 89 2.55 -7.39 25.75
CA VAL A 89 3.89 -6.84 26.05
C VAL A 89 4.55 -6.35 24.76
N TYR A 90 4.47 -7.13 23.66
CA TYR A 90 4.95 -6.73 22.35
C TYR A 90 4.32 -5.42 21.87
N PHE A 91 2.99 -5.29 21.91
CA PHE A 91 2.32 -4.06 21.49
C PHE A 91 2.67 -2.86 22.38
N CYS A 92 2.96 -3.08 23.67
CA CYS A 92 3.34 -2.00 24.58
C CYS A 92 4.80 -1.55 24.43
N ILE A 93 5.72 -2.47 24.14
CA ILE A 93 7.18 -2.19 24.17
C ILE A 93 7.73 -1.88 22.78
N TYR A 94 7.19 -2.51 21.71
CA TYR A 94 7.77 -2.36 20.39
C TYR A 94 7.61 -0.95 19.84
N PRO A 95 8.71 -0.22 19.57
CA PRO A 95 8.69 1.23 19.32
C PRO A 95 7.98 1.65 18.04
N ILE A 96 7.75 0.72 17.10
CA ILE A 96 7.07 1.04 15.84
C ILE A 96 5.63 1.55 16.09
N TRP A 97 4.94 1.01 17.09
CA TRP A 97 3.56 1.42 17.39
C TRP A 97 3.50 2.87 17.89
N SER A 98 4.43 3.26 18.76
CA SER A 98 4.53 4.64 19.22
C SER A 98 5.00 5.59 18.14
N ALA A 99 5.83 5.14 17.20
CA ALA A 99 6.26 5.93 16.04
C ALA A 99 5.06 6.19 15.10
N TYR A 100 4.30 5.15 14.75
CA TYR A 100 3.09 5.31 13.93
C TYR A 100 2.02 6.17 14.61
N ALA A 101 1.83 6.04 15.93
CA ALA A 101 0.86 6.84 16.69
C ALA A 101 1.16 8.36 16.65
N ARG A 102 2.37 8.77 16.25
CA ARG A 102 2.80 10.18 16.18
C ARG A 102 3.02 10.69 14.77
N THR A 103 2.79 9.87 13.76
CA THR A 103 3.17 10.19 12.37
C THR A 103 1.93 10.20 11.49
N LEU A 104 1.72 11.29 10.76
CA LEU A 104 0.72 11.33 9.70
C LEU A 104 1.28 10.62 8.47
N VAL A 105 0.75 9.44 8.20
CA VAL A 105 1.10 8.61 7.05
C VAL A 105 -0.06 7.66 6.72
N LYS A 106 -0.29 7.38 5.46
CA LYS A 106 -1.35 6.47 4.99
C LYS A 106 -1.38 5.10 5.69
N ASP A 107 -0.22 4.64 6.16
CA ASP A 107 -0.09 3.35 6.83
C ASP A 107 -0.77 3.31 8.21
N THR A 108 -0.95 4.47 8.86
CA THR A 108 -1.64 4.55 10.15
C THR A 108 -3.13 4.21 10.05
N LEU A 109 -3.75 4.45 8.91
CA LEU A 109 -5.11 4.03 8.62
C LEU A 109 -5.17 2.60 8.06
N PHE A 110 -4.13 2.17 7.34
CA PHE A 110 -4.09 0.86 6.71
C PHE A 110 -3.99 -0.28 7.72
N TYR A 111 -3.07 -0.22 8.71
CA TYR A 111 -2.83 -1.35 9.61
C TYR A 111 -4.06 -1.75 10.46
N PRO A 112 -4.89 -0.82 11.00
CA PRO A 112 -6.08 -1.23 11.73
C PRO A 112 -7.11 -1.92 10.82
N VAL A 113 -7.31 -1.41 9.60
CA VAL A 113 -8.21 -2.04 8.62
C VAL A 113 -7.69 -3.43 8.23
N PHE A 114 -6.39 -3.54 7.95
CA PHE A 114 -5.74 -4.82 7.64
C PHE A 114 -5.87 -5.83 8.78
N TYR A 115 -5.66 -5.39 10.02
CA TYR A 115 -5.77 -6.25 11.19
C TYR A 115 -7.19 -6.80 11.36
N LEU A 116 -8.23 -5.96 11.23
CA LEU A 116 -9.62 -6.41 11.21
C LEU A 116 -9.91 -7.39 10.08
N TYR A 117 -9.40 -7.09 8.89
CA TYR A 117 -9.56 -7.96 7.73
C TYR A 117 -8.98 -9.36 7.99
N ILE A 118 -7.77 -9.43 8.54
CA ILE A 118 -7.10 -10.70 8.85
C ILE A 118 -7.86 -11.48 9.93
N LEU A 119 -8.35 -10.83 10.98
CA LEU A 119 -9.19 -11.50 11.99
C LEU A 119 -10.45 -12.09 11.36
N PHE A 120 -11.10 -11.34 10.47
CA PHE A 120 -12.28 -11.83 9.76
C PHE A 120 -11.95 -12.97 8.78
N PHE A 121 -10.81 -12.89 8.11
CA PHE A 121 -10.32 -13.96 7.24
C PHE A 121 -10.09 -15.27 8.01
N PHE A 122 -9.49 -15.21 9.19
CA PHE A 122 -9.34 -16.38 10.06
C PHE A 122 -10.69 -16.91 10.55
N ASP A 123 -11.63 -16.04 10.93
CA ASP A 123 -12.98 -16.47 11.26
C ASP A 123 -13.64 -17.22 10.07
N LEU A 124 -13.43 -16.76 8.83
CA LEU A 124 -13.92 -17.44 7.63
C LEU A 124 -13.25 -18.78 7.41
N LEU A 125 -11.94 -18.93 7.66
CA LEU A 125 -11.28 -20.24 7.56
C LEU A 125 -11.82 -21.23 8.58
N ILE A 126 -12.22 -20.77 9.78
CA ILE A 126 -12.76 -21.61 10.85
C ILE A 126 -14.22 -22.00 10.60
N ASP A 127 -15.07 -21.04 10.21
CA ASP A 127 -16.53 -21.25 10.10
C ASP A 127 -17.13 -20.53 8.88
N HIS A 128 -16.61 -20.84 7.68
CA HIS A 128 -17.06 -20.25 6.41
C HIS A 128 -18.54 -20.54 6.10
N LYS A 129 -19.05 -21.71 6.50
CA LYS A 129 -20.45 -22.10 6.22
C LYS A 129 -21.42 -21.11 6.87
N ARG A 130 -21.24 -20.86 8.15
CA ARG A 130 -22.09 -19.97 8.94
C ARG A 130 -21.89 -18.51 8.54
N LEU A 131 -20.64 -18.06 8.41
CA LEU A 131 -20.33 -16.66 8.16
C LEU A 131 -20.77 -16.20 6.77
N LEU A 132 -20.54 -17.02 5.73
CA LEU A 132 -20.95 -16.70 4.36
C LEU A 132 -22.47 -16.87 4.12
N SER A 133 -23.21 -17.55 5.01
CA SER A 133 -24.68 -17.63 4.95
C SER A 133 -25.36 -16.41 5.56
N GLN A 134 -24.71 -15.72 6.48
CA GLN A 134 -25.26 -14.54 7.16
C GLN A 134 -25.01 -13.27 6.31
N LYS A 135 -26.08 -12.66 5.76
CA LYS A 135 -25.97 -11.43 4.93
C LYS A 135 -25.13 -10.33 5.60
N ARG A 136 -25.34 -10.08 6.90
CA ARG A 136 -24.60 -9.07 7.64
C ARG A 136 -23.07 -9.33 7.66
N LYS A 137 -22.67 -10.58 7.87
CA LYS A 137 -21.25 -10.98 7.88
C LYS A 137 -20.63 -10.91 6.49
N LEU A 138 -21.38 -11.34 5.48
CA LEU A 138 -20.96 -11.21 4.09
C LEU A 138 -20.72 -9.75 3.70
N VAL A 139 -21.66 -8.85 4.03
CA VAL A 139 -21.51 -7.42 3.78
C VAL A 139 -20.31 -6.84 4.53
N GLN A 140 -20.12 -7.20 5.82
CA GLN A 140 -18.96 -6.77 6.58
C GLN A 140 -17.65 -7.18 5.91
N PHE A 141 -17.56 -8.41 5.40
CA PHE A 141 -16.36 -8.90 4.70
C PHE A 141 -16.11 -8.14 3.40
N ILE A 142 -17.17 -7.90 2.60
CA ILE A 142 -17.07 -7.11 1.36
C ILE A 142 -16.59 -5.69 1.66
N VAL A 143 -17.21 -5.03 2.64
CA VAL A 143 -16.84 -3.67 3.04
C VAL A 143 -15.39 -3.60 3.51
N LEU A 144 -14.94 -4.53 4.35
CA LEU A 144 -13.54 -4.59 4.79
C LEU A 144 -12.59 -4.83 3.62
N SER A 145 -12.93 -5.71 2.68
CA SER A 145 -12.14 -5.97 1.48
C SER A 145 -12.01 -4.71 0.61
N ILE A 146 -13.10 -4.00 0.39
CA ILE A 146 -13.11 -2.74 -0.36
C ILE A 146 -12.29 -1.67 0.36
N LEU A 147 -12.51 -1.48 1.67
CA LEU A 147 -11.75 -0.52 2.46
C LEU A 147 -10.24 -0.80 2.41
N LEU A 148 -9.85 -2.08 2.51
CA LEU A 148 -8.45 -2.47 2.42
C LEU A 148 -7.81 -2.08 1.08
N CYS A 149 -8.54 -2.27 -0.03
CA CYS A 149 -8.11 -1.84 -1.36
C CYS A 149 -7.99 -0.31 -1.47
N LEU A 150 -8.95 0.42 -0.89
CA LEU A 150 -9.03 1.88 -1.01
C LEU A 150 -8.06 2.62 -0.09
N VAL A 151 -7.69 2.04 1.05
CA VAL A 151 -6.74 2.66 2.00
C VAL A 151 -5.29 2.48 1.55
N ARG A 152 -4.99 1.40 0.81
CA ARG A 152 -3.67 1.15 0.24
C ARG A 152 -3.77 0.32 -1.02
N HIS A 153 -3.10 0.72 -2.11
CA HIS A 153 -3.14 0.00 -3.38
C HIS A 153 -2.71 -1.47 -3.25
N ASN A 154 -1.73 -1.75 -2.38
CA ASN A 154 -1.28 -3.11 -2.10
C ASN A 154 -2.35 -3.95 -1.39
N GLY A 155 -3.35 -3.35 -0.76
CA GLY A 155 -4.49 -4.04 -0.17
C GLY A 155 -5.25 -4.89 -1.17
N PHE A 156 -5.30 -4.47 -2.45
CA PHE A 156 -5.90 -5.26 -3.52
C PHE A 156 -5.23 -6.63 -3.67
N TYR A 157 -3.91 -6.69 -3.67
CA TYR A 157 -3.18 -7.95 -3.78
C TYR A 157 -3.40 -8.86 -2.57
N VAL A 158 -3.47 -8.28 -1.37
CA VAL A 158 -3.81 -9.02 -0.15
C VAL A 158 -5.19 -9.65 -0.26
N VAL A 159 -6.18 -8.88 -0.71
CA VAL A 159 -7.56 -9.37 -0.91
C VAL A 159 -7.59 -10.50 -1.94
N VAL A 160 -6.91 -10.34 -3.09
CA VAL A 160 -6.86 -11.39 -4.13
C VAL A 160 -6.25 -12.68 -3.59
N VAL A 161 -5.08 -12.60 -2.93
CA VAL A 161 -4.37 -13.77 -2.39
C VAL A 161 -5.21 -14.49 -1.33
N THR A 162 -5.81 -13.74 -0.40
CA THR A 162 -6.64 -14.32 0.66
C THR A 162 -7.94 -14.93 0.11
N MET A 163 -8.55 -14.31 -0.90
CA MET A 163 -9.74 -14.86 -1.58
C MET A 163 -9.41 -16.14 -2.35
N VAL A 164 -8.25 -16.21 -3.01
CA VAL A 164 -7.76 -17.47 -3.62
C VAL A 164 -7.58 -18.54 -2.54
N GLY A 165 -7.01 -18.19 -1.39
CA GLY A 165 -6.93 -19.06 -0.23
C GLY A 165 -8.30 -19.60 0.18
N LEU A 166 -9.31 -18.74 0.32
CA LEU A 166 -10.69 -19.17 0.65
C LEU A 166 -11.27 -20.10 -0.42
N ILE A 167 -11.02 -19.86 -1.71
CA ILE A 167 -11.47 -20.73 -2.80
C ILE A 167 -10.86 -22.14 -2.70
N ILE A 168 -9.58 -22.22 -2.27
CA ILE A 168 -8.87 -23.49 -2.13
C ILE A 168 -9.37 -24.27 -0.89
N PHE A 169 -9.44 -23.57 0.26
CA PHE A 169 -9.72 -24.21 1.55
C PHE A 169 -11.22 -24.40 1.82
N CYS A 170 -12.08 -23.47 1.41
CA CYS A 170 -13.52 -23.52 1.67
C CYS A 170 -14.29 -24.20 0.52
N LYS A 171 -14.02 -25.50 0.28
CA LYS A 171 -14.55 -26.26 -0.88
C LYS A 171 -16.04 -26.14 -1.10
N GLU A 172 -16.87 -26.18 -0.05
CA GLU A 172 -18.32 -26.12 -0.14
C GLU A 172 -18.85 -24.72 -0.55
N ASN A 173 -18.13 -23.67 -0.21
CA ASN A 173 -18.47 -22.29 -0.56
C ASN A 173 -17.64 -21.74 -1.72
N ARG A 174 -16.91 -22.59 -2.45
CA ARG A 174 -16.00 -22.21 -3.53
C ARG A 174 -16.65 -21.29 -4.55
N LYS A 175 -17.84 -21.64 -5.05
CA LYS A 175 -18.58 -20.82 -6.01
C LYS A 175 -18.85 -19.40 -5.47
N LYS A 176 -19.26 -19.29 -4.21
CA LYS A 176 -19.55 -18.01 -3.56
C LYS A 176 -18.28 -17.17 -3.42
N CYS A 177 -17.18 -17.79 -2.98
CA CYS A 177 -15.89 -17.09 -2.88
C CYS A 177 -15.37 -16.66 -4.25
N THR A 178 -15.56 -17.46 -5.31
CA THR A 178 -15.18 -17.10 -6.68
C THR A 178 -15.99 -15.90 -7.18
N VAL A 179 -17.31 -15.88 -6.96
CA VAL A 179 -18.17 -14.74 -7.34
C VAL A 179 -17.74 -13.47 -6.58
N LEU A 180 -17.43 -13.59 -5.29
CA LEU A 180 -16.92 -12.45 -4.50
C LEU A 180 -15.58 -11.93 -5.04
N LEU A 181 -14.65 -12.82 -5.37
CA LEU A 181 -13.38 -12.41 -5.97
C LEU A 181 -13.58 -11.69 -7.30
N ILE A 182 -14.40 -12.25 -8.20
CA ILE A 182 -14.71 -11.60 -9.47
C ILE A 182 -15.34 -10.22 -9.25
N GLY A 183 -16.29 -10.10 -8.32
CA GLY A 183 -16.91 -8.83 -7.97
C GLY A 183 -15.94 -7.80 -7.43
N LEU A 184 -14.99 -8.21 -6.56
CA LEU A 184 -13.96 -7.33 -6.01
C LEU A 184 -12.93 -6.91 -7.07
N VAL A 185 -12.55 -7.81 -7.97
CA VAL A 185 -11.68 -7.48 -9.11
C VAL A 185 -12.38 -6.52 -10.06
N ALA A 186 -13.63 -6.77 -10.40
CA ALA A 186 -14.44 -5.87 -11.23
C ALA A 186 -14.59 -4.48 -10.59
N PHE A 187 -14.90 -4.43 -9.29
CA PHE A 187 -14.94 -3.18 -8.52
C PHE A 187 -13.61 -2.40 -8.66
N TRP A 188 -12.48 -3.08 -8.46
CA TRP A 188 -11.16 -2.46 -8.54
C TRP A 188 -10.85 -1.89 -9.93
N GLN A 189 -11.21 -2.62 -10.98
CA GLN A 189 -11.03 -2.15 -12.36
C GLN A 189 -11.93 -0.96 -12.68
N ILE A 190 -13.20 -1.01 -12.26
CA ILE A 190 -14.14 0.11 -12.43
C ILE A 190 -13.66 1.33 -11.65
N TYR A 191 -13.22 1.17 -10.40
CA TYR A 191 -12.67 2.24 -9.57
C TYR A 191 -11.53 2.95 -10.29
N ASN A 192 -10.52 2.20 -10.77
CA ASN A 192 -9.38 2.79 -11.48
C ASN A 192 -9.75 3.41 -12.83
N ALA A 193 -10.78 2.90 -13.51
CA ALA A 193 -11.27 3.47 -14.77
C ALA A 193 -12.09 4.76 -14.58
N VAL A 194 -12.74 4.91 -13.43
CA VAL A 194 -13.56 6.10 -13.09
C VAL A 194 -12.69 7.27 -12.64
N LEU A 195 -11.62 7.02 -11.87
CA LEU A 195 -10.79 8.08 -11.31
C LEU A 195 -10.32 9.13 -12.34
N PRO A 196 -9.78 8.75 -13.51
CA PRO A 196 -9.39 9.74 -14.52
C PRO A 196 -10.57 10.54 -15.08
N ARG A 197 -11.75 9.93 -15.15
CA ARG A 197 -12.96 10.59 -15.67
C ARG A 197 -13.50 11.68 -14.74
N VAL A 198 -13.19 11.58 -13.45
CA VAL A 198 -13.53 12.60 -12.44
C VAL A 198 -12.38 13.56 -12.17
N GLY A 199 -11.35 13.60 -13.04
CA GLY A 199 -10.26 14.55 -12.95
C GLY A 199 -9.11 14.14 -12.02
N ILE A 200 -9.09 12.89 -11.54
CA ILE A 200 -8.00 12.39 -10.68
C ILE A 200 -6.92 11.80 -11.57
N ILE A 201 -5.72 12.36 -11.52
CA ILE A 201 -4.59 11.93 -12.34
C ILE A 201 -4.12 10.53 -11.87
N PRO A 202 -4.00 9.54 -12.77
CA PRO A 202 -3.48 8.22 -12.40
C PRO A 202 -2.09 8.30 -11.79
N GLY A 203 -1.82 7.47 -10.78
CA GLY A 203 -0.49 7.30 -10.23
C GLY A 203 0.49 6.78 -11.30
N GLY A 204 1.72 7.28 -11.28
CA GLY A 204 2.74 6.84 -12.22
C GLY A 204 3.15 5.38 -11.97
N LYS A 205 3.45 4.64 -13.05
CA LYS A 205 3.96 3.25 -12.97
C LYS A 205 5.36 3.14 -12.35
N GLN A 206 6.06 4.25 -12.13
CA GLN A 206 7.41 4.27 -11.57
C GLN A 206 7.52 3.56 -10.22
N GLU A 207 6.44 3.56 -9.42
CA GLU A 207 6.44 2.88 -8.12
C GLU A 207 6.45 1.35 -8.29
N MET A 208 5.67 0.85 -9.23
CA MET A 208 5.63 -0.59 -9.56
C MET A 208 6.95 -1.06 -10.20
N LEU A 209 7.64 -0.16 -10.91
CA LEU A 209 8.86 -0.43 -11.64
C LEU A 209 10.12 -0.04 -10.83
N SER A 210 9.98 0.30 -9.57
CA SER A 210 11.07 0.76 -8.71
C SER A 210 12.23 -0.23 -8.68
N ILE A 211 11.96 -1.52 -8.49
CA ILE A 211 12.99 -2.57 -8.45
C ILE A 211 13.69 -2.72 -9.81
N PRO A 212 13.00 -2.95 -10.94
CA PRO A 212 13.65 -3.01 -12.25
C PRO A 212 14.46 -1.75 -12.59
N PHE A 213 13.97 -0.57 -12.23
CA PHE A 213 14.68 0.68 -12.50
C PHE A 213 15.96 0.78 -11.68
N GLN A 214 15.93 0.44 -10.40
CA GLN A 214 17.12 0.40 -9.55
C GLN A 214 18.15 -0.62 -10.06
N GLN A 215 17.71 -1.81 -10.45
CA GLN A 215 18.57 -2.84 -10.99
C GLN A 215 19.25 -2.38 -12.30
N THR A 216 18.49 -1.76 -13.21
CA THR A 216 19.07 -1.17 -14.42
C THR A 216 20.05 -0.05 -14.10
N ALA A 217 19.76 0.83 -13.17
CA ALA A 217 20.66 1.91 -12.76
C ALA A 217 21.95 1.36 -12.16
N ARG A 218 21.87 0.32 -11.33
CA ARG A 218 23.03 -0.40 -10.80
C ARG A 218 23.84 -1.04 -11.92
N TYR A 219 23.19 -1.73 -12.87
CA TYR A 219 23.84 -2.34 -14.01
C TYR A 219 24.62 -1.29 -14.84
N VAL A 220 24.00 -0.15 -15.13
CA VAL A 220 24.67 0.94 -15.86
C VAL A 220 25.83 1.52 -15.07
N LYS A 221 25.74 1.58 -13.73
CA LYS A 221 26.84 2.04 -12.86
C LYS A 221 28.02 1.08 -12.86
N GLU A 222 27.75 -0.23 -12.73
CA GLU A 222 28.77 -1.27 -12.57
C GLU A 222 29.33 -1.77 -13.92
N HIS A 223 28.47 -1.90 -14.95
CA HIS A 223 28.76 -2.51 -16.24
C HIS A 223 28.47 -1.60 -17.43
N GLY A 224 28.50 -0.28 -17.25
CA GLY A 224 28.12 0.69 -18.29
C GLY A 224 28.93 0.57 -19.61
N LYS A 225 30.17 0.05 -19.55
CA LYS A 225 31.01 -0.20 -20.73
C LYS A 225 30.51 -1.37 -21.59
N GLU A 226 29.76 -2.29 -21.02
CA GLU A 226 29.21 -3.47 -21.69
C GLU A 226 27.82 -3.23 -22.28
N VAL A 227 27.20 -2.08 -21.97
CA VAL A 227 25.90 -1.70 -22.51
C VAL A 227 26.03 -1.37 -23.98
N THR A 228 25.33 -2.12 -24.83
CA THR A 228 25.34 -1.89 -26.28
C THR A 228 24.61 -0.60 -26.64
N LYS A 229 24.86 -0.06 -27.84
CA LYS A 229 24.14 1.13 -28.32
C LYS A 229 22.62 0.92 -28.38
N GLU A 230 22.20 -0.28 -28.77
CA GLU A 230 20.78 -0.64 -28.83
C GLU A 230 20.14 -0.67 -27.43
N GLU A 231 20.80 -1.30 -26.46
CA GLU A 231 20.36 -1.33 -25.07
C GLU A 231 20.28 0.08 -24.48
N LYS A 232 21.31 0.90 -24.72
CA LYS A 232 21.31 2.32 -24.31
C LYS A 232 20.12 3.08 -24.87
N MET A 233 19.83 2.94 -26.17
CA MET A 233 18.68 3.59 -26.80
C MET A 233 17.36 3.13 -26.20
N THR A 234 17.20 1.83 -25.96
CA THR A 234 15.99 1.27 -25.38
C THR A 234 15.78 1.74 -23.93
N ILE A 235 16.82 1.68 -23.10
CA ILE A 235 16.75 2.21 -21.73
C ILE A 235 16.42 3.71 -21.76
N ASN A 236 17.03 4.46 -22.68
CA ASN A 236 16.82 5.91 -22.76
C ASN A 236 15.41 6.31 -23.25
N LYS A 237 14.64 5.40 -23.85
CA LYS A 237 13.21 5.63 -24.13
C LYS A 237 12.39 5.71 -22.83
N VAL A 238 12.78 4.95 -21.80
CA VAL A 238 12.02 4.80 -20.55
C VAL A 238 12.62 5.61 -19.41
N LEU A 239 13.94 5.56 -19.23
CA LEU A 239 14.70 6.28 -18.19
C LEU A 239 15.68 7.25 -18.82
N ASN A 240 16.21 8.20 -18.05
CA ASN A 240 17.31 9.01 -18.52
C ASN A 240 18.64 8.27 -18.35
N TYR A 241 19.10 7.59 -19.42
CA TYR A 241 20.30 6.75 -19.39
C TYR A 241 21.56 7.46 -18.87
N ASP A 242 21.76 8.72 -19.24
CA ASP A 242 23.01 9.45 -18.95
C ASP A 242 23.12 9.83 -17.46
N THR A 243 22.02 9.79 -16.73
CA THR A 243 21.95 10.15 -15.30
C THR A 243 21.69 8.99 -14.37
N ILE A 244 21.05 7.90 -14.83
CA ILE A 244 20.57 6.82 -13.94
C ILE A 244 21.70 6.14 -13.16
N GLY A 245 22.86 5.91 -13.79
CA GLY A 245 23.99 5.29 -13.08
C GLY A 245 24.56 6.16 -11.97
N LYS A 246 24.52 7.49 -12.13
CA LYS A 246 24.93 8.46 -11.11
C LYS A 246 23.88 8.58 -10.01
N ASN A 247 22.62 8.46 -10.37
CA ASN A 247 21.47 8.57 -9.45
C ASN A 247 21.24 7.29 -8.63
N TYR A 248 21.96 6.21 -8.94
CA TYR A 248 21.82 4.96 -8.20
C TYR A 248 22.31 5.08 -6.77
N ASP A 249 21.40 4.89 -5.83
CA ASP A 249 21.64 4.74 -4.39
C ASP A 249 20.96 3.44 -3.92
N PRO A 250 21.66 2.49 -3.28
CA PRO A 250 21.05 1.24 -2.81
C PRO A 250 19.96 1.46 -1.75
N ASN A 251 19.98 2.58 -1.04
CA ASN A 251 19.04 2.91 0.04
C ASN A 251 17.86 3.77 -0.43
N LEU A 252 17.94 4.38 -1.63
CA LEU A 252 16.94 5.35 -2.09
C LEU A 252 16.63 5.17 -3.57
N SER A 253 15.40 4.77 -3.89
CA SER A 253 14.98 4.54 -5.27
C SER A 253 14.49 5.80 -6.00
N ASP A 254 14.12 6.84 -5.27
CA ASP A 254 13.48 8.04 -5.84
C ASP A 254 14.34 8.77 -6.88
N PRO A 255 15.67 8.97 -6.70
CA PRO A 255 16.48 9.64 -7.71
C PRO A 255 16.47 8.93 -9.08
N VAL A 256 16.39 7.59 -9.09
CA VAL A 256 16.27 6.80 -10.32
C VAL A 256 14.85 6.86 -10.87
N LYS A 257 13.83 6.64 -10.05
CA LYS A 257 12.41 6.68 -10.45
C LYS A 257 12.02 8.01 -11.09
N ASN A 258 12.57 9.11 -10.57
CA ASN A 258 12.29 10.47 -11.07
C ASN A 258 12.83 10.71 -12.49
N THR A 259 13.69 9.81 -13.02
CA THR A 259 14.13 9.86 -14.42
C THR A 259 13.14 9.20 -15.39
N TYR A 260 12.06 8.59 -14.89
CA TYR A 260 11.07 7.92 -15.72
C TYR A 260 10.32 8.88 -16.63
N LYS A 261 10.36 8.63 -17.92
CA LYS A 261 9.81 9.51 -18.96
C LYS A 261 8.31 9.31 -19.21
N ARG A 262 7.64 8.43 -18.43
CA ARG A 262 6.21 8.09 -18.54
C ARG A 262 5.78 7.62 -19.94
N LYS A 263 6.67 6.95 -20.68
CA LYS A 263 6.42 6.38 -21.99
C LYS A 263 6.14 4.88 -21.84
N ASP A 264 4.91 4.57 -21.46
CA ASP A 264 4.46 3.22 -21.12
C ASP A 264 4.54 2.23 -22.30
N GLU A 265 4.46 2.74 -23.51
CA GLU A 265 4.54 1.95 -24.75
C GLU A 265 5.89 1.22 -24.92
N TYR A 266 6.96 1.75 -24.33
CA TYR A 266 8.31 1.15 -24.43
C TYR A 266 8.67 0.22 -23.26
N ILE A 267 7.80 0.03 -22.29
CA ILE A 267 8.08 -0.81 -21.11
C ILE A 267 8.36 -2.27 -21.52
N SER A 268 7.66 -2.80 -22.51
CA SER A 268 7.87 -4.16 -23.00
C SER A 268 9.27 -4.36 -23.61
N GLU A 269 9.73 -3.39 -24.42
CA GLU A 269 11.08 -3.40 -24.98
C GLU A 269 12.13 -3.26 -23.87
N TYR A 270 11.88 -2.38 -22.91
CA TYR A 270 12.73 -2.19 -21.75
C TYR A 270 12.92 -3.48 -20.95
N PHE A 271 11.85 -4.24 -20.68
CA PHE A 271 11.95 -5.51 -19.95
C PHE A 271 12.73 -6.58 -20.72
N ARG A 272 12.74 -6.57 -22.05
CA ARG A 272 13.62 -7.45 -22.84
C ARG A 272 15.10 -7.13 -22.60
N VAL A 273 15.46 -5.85 -22.58
CA VAL A 273 16.83 -5.41 -22.26
C VAL A 273 17.18 -5.74 -20.82
N TRP A 274 16.30 -5.43 -19.87
CA TRP A 274 16.45 -5.74 -18.45
C TRP A 274 16.74 -7.23 -18.24
N TRP A 275 15.99 -8.11 -18.90
CA TRP A 275 16.18 -9.57 -18.80
C TRP A 275 17.50 -10.02 -19.43
N LYS A 276 17.90 -9.48 -20.59
CA LYS A 276 19.20 -9.77 -21.20
C LYS A 276 20.36 -9.38 -20.27
N GLN A 277 20.27 -8.22 -19.64
CA GLN A 277 21.28 -7.73 -18.69
C GLN A 277 21.33 -8.58 -17.42
N PHE A 278 20.16 -9.01 -16.91
CA PHE A 278 20.07 -9.97 -15.81
C PHE A 278 20.82 -11.27 -16.15
N LEU A 279 20.63 -11.83 -17.34
CA LEU A 279 21.30 -13.08 -17.73
C LEU A 279 22.83 -12.92 -17.87
N LYS A 280 23.32 -11.72 -18.20
CA LYS A 280 24.75 -11.43 -18.25
C LYS A 280 25.38 -11.32 -16.86
N HIS A 281 24.74 -10.62 -15.96
CA HIS A 281 25.26 -10.32 -14.62
C HIS A 281 24.16 -10.47 -13.54
N PRO A 282 23.74 -11.71 -13.23
CA PRO A 282 22.63 -11.96 -12.29
C PRO A 282 22.92 -11.42 -10.88
N GLN A 283 24.18 -11.38 -10.46
CA GLN A 283 24.58 -10.86 -9.15
C GLN A 283 24.23 -9.36 -8.97
N THR A 284 24.31 -8.57 -10.02
CA THR A 284 23.92 -7.14 -10.00
C THR A 284 22.44 -6.96 -9.71
N TYR A 285 21.61 -7.98 -9.94
CA TYR A 285 20.14 -7.94 -9.78
C TYR A 285 19.64 -8.56 -8.47
N VAL A 286 20.47 -9.34 -7.78
CA VAL A 286 20.05 -10.13 -6.59
C VAL A 286 20.50 -9.47 -5.29
N ASN A 287 21.54 -8.66 -5.32
CA ASN A 287 22.09 -8.01 -4.11
C ASN A 287 21.44 -6.66 -3.84
#